data_5d54fca749ea5092fb80308de1cf2b9d
#
_entry.id   5d54fca749ea5092fb80308de1cf2b9d
#
_cell.length_a   1.000
_cell.length_b   1.000
_cell.length_c   1.000
_cell.angle_alpha   90.00
_cell.angle_beta   90.00
_cell.angle_gamma   90.00
#
_symmetry.space_group_name_H-M   'P 1'
#
loop_
_entity.id
_entity.type
_entity.pdbx_description
1 polymer ?
#
loop_
_entity_poly.entity_id
_entity_poly.type
_entity_poly.pdbx_seq_one_letter_code
_entity_poly.pdbx_strand_id
1 'polypeptide(L)'
;TWFVISVLLAPIGYVVQDVVADAMTVEAVPNVDEKGEKFSQDQIKVMHTTMQTLGRFAIIGGTVLVALINVILFKGVDDLEQADKIDLYGSIYIYALVIPFVSVLGVIFANYLKNQKKNKLIDQGLIGNEDNYEHNKTEINWWILGGSLVFVIFTLSVGSFGVPFAQEIVFVGSMVIILFLMSKLIKELPQNLRSTIVGTAVIIFVFRAMPGPGPGLSWFEIDELKFNEQFFSILSLLASVLTLVGIILLRPFMSNNSIAKIIVVLSIAGAILFLPSVGMYYGFHNWT
;
A
#
# COMPACT_ATOMS: atom_id res chain seq x y z
N THR A 1 -12.81 14.55 -21.54
CA THR A 1 -12.91 13.08 -21.70
C THR A 1 -11.58 12.38 -21.38
N TRP A 2 -10.45 12.80 -22.01
CA TRP A 2 -9.13 12.20 -21.77
C TRP A 2 -8.66 12.31 -20.33
N PHE A 3 -8.89 13.45 -19.68
CA PHE A 3 -8.57 13.67 -18.27
C PHE A 3 -9.29 12.65 -17.38
N VAL A 4 -10.58 12.43 -17.59
CA VAL A 4 -11.37 11.46 -16.81
C VAL A 4 -10.83 10.04 -16.98
N ILE A 5 -10.49 9.65 -18.22
CA ILE A 5 -9.90 8.34 -18.51
C ILE A 5 -8.55 8.18 -17.79
N SER A 6 -7.70 9.20 -17.80
CA SER A 6 -6.40 9.17 -17.12
C SER A 6 -6.54 9.02 -15.60
N VAL A 7 -7.48 9.75 -14.99
CA VAL A 7 -7.78 9.68 -13.56
C VAL A 7 -8.33 8.31 -13.16
N LEU A 8 -9.05 7.63 -14.05
CA LEU A 8 -9.54 6.27 -13.80
C LEU A 8 -8.46 5.19 -14.02
N LEU A 9 -7.57 5.37 -15.00
CA LEU A 9 -6.53 4.39 -15.32
C LEU A 9 -5.38 4.39 -14.30
N ALA A 10 -5.00 5.53 -13.75
CA ALA A 10 -3.90 5.64 -12.80
C ALA A 10 -4.09 4.77 -11.54
N PRO A 11 -5.26 4.79 -10.85
CA PRO A 11 -5.53 3.91 -9.73
C PRO A 11 -5.50 2.42 -10.11
N ILE A 12 -5.98 2.06 -11.30
CA ILE A 12 -5.96 0.66 -11.77
C ILE A 12 -4.51 0.18 -11.88
N GLY A 13 -3.64 0.96 -12.53
CA GLY A 13 -2.22 0.64 -12.65
C GLY A 13 -1.54 0.49 -11.29
N TYR A 14 -1.80 1.41 -10.38
CA TYR A 14 -1.26 1.38 -9.02
C TYR A 14 -1.71 0.14 -8.24
N VAL A 15 -3.00 -0.17 -8.24
CA VAL A 15 -3.54 -1.35 -7.51
C VAL A 15 -2.99 -2.65 -8.07
N VAL A 16 -2.90 -2.80 -9.41
CA VAL A 16 -2.32 -4.00 -10.03
C VAL A 16 -0.85 -4.14 -9.63
N GLN A 17 -0.08 -3.05 -9.67
CA GLN A 17 1.32 -3.07 -9.24
C GLN A 17 1.47 -3.47 -7.77
N ASP A 18 0.65 -2.92 -6.88
CA ASP A 18 0.67 -3.20 -5.44
C ASP A 18 0.35 -4.68 -5.14
N VAL A 19 -0.69 -5.23 -5.75
CA VAL A 19 -1.07 -6.64 -5.62
C VAL A 19 0.04 -7.58 -6.12
N VAL A 20 0.66 -7.26 -7.26
CA VAL A 20 1.78 -8.05 -7.80
C VAL A 20 2.99 -7.97 -6.88
N ALA A 21 3.32 -6.79 -6.36
CA ALA A 21 4.42 -6.62 -5.41
C ALA A 21 4.18 -7.42 -4.12
N ASP A 22 2.98 -7.39 -3.57
CA ASP A 22 2.61 -8.19 -2.39
C ASP A 22 2.72 -9.70 -2.66
N ALA A 23 2.25 -10.17 -3.81
CA ALA A 23 2.39 -11.58 -4.22
C ALA A 23 3.87 -11.98 -4.34
N MET A 24 4.70 -11.15 -4.95
CA MET A 24 6.14 -11.39 -5.07
C MET A 24 6.84 -11.48 -3.70
N THR A 25 6.44 -10.71 -2.70
CA THR A 25 7.03 -10.80 -1.34
C THR A 25 6.73 -12.13 -0.67
N VAL A 26 5.57 -12.72 -0.94
CA VAL A 26 5.20 -14.05 -0.42
C VAL A 26 5.94 -15.15 -1.18
N GLU A 27 6.02 -15.05 -2.51
CA GLU A 27 6.68 -16.04 -3.38
C GLU A 27 8.22 -16.05 -3.20
N ALA A 28 8.81 -14.93 -2.77
CA ALA A 28 10.24 -14.83 -2.54
C ALA A 28 10.75 -15.65 -1.34
N VAL A 29 9.85 -16.14 -0.47
CA VAL A 29 10.22 -16.96 0.69
C VAL A 29 10.38 -18.42 0.27
N PRO A 30 11.60 -19.00 0.36
CA PRO A 30 11.83 -20.39 -0.01
C PRO A 30 11.20 -21.35 1.02
N ASN A 31 10.68 -22.47 0.54
CA ASN A 31 10.12 -23.52 1.39
C ASN A 31 11.18 -24.55 1.85
N VAL A 32 12.33 -24.57 1.17
CA VAL A 32 13.44 -25.48 1.41
C VAL A 32 14.76 -24.73 1.46
N ASP A 33 15.70 -25.23 2.23
CA ASP A 33 17.05 -24.70 2.32
C ASP A 33 17.92 -25.10 1.10
N GLU A 34 19.20 -24.71 1.12
CA GLU A 34 20.16 -25.06 0.05
C GLU A 34 20.48 -26.56 -0.03
N LYS A 35 20.14 -27.34 0.99
CA LYS A 35 20.31 -28.79 1.05
C LYS A 35 19.05 -29.57 0.70
N GLY A 36 17.94 -28.86 0.38
CA GLY A 36 16.63 -29.46 0.08
C GLY A 36 15.82 -29.84 1.32
N GLU A 37 16.27 -29.46 2.54
CA GLU A 37 15.50 -29.69 3.77
C GLU A 37 14.41 -28.64 3.91
N LYS A 38 13.21 -29.06 4.37
CA LYS A 38 12.10 -28.14 4.59
C LYS A 38 12.35 -27.25 5.81
N PHE A 39 12.17 -25.95 5.65
CA PHE A 39 12.19 -25.01 6.78
C PHE A 39 11.07 -25.30 7.78
N SER A 40 11.35 -25.07 9.07
CA SER A 40 10.31 -25.11 10.10
C SER A 40 9.29 -24.00 9.89
N GLN A 41 8.05 -24.17 10.40
CA GLN A 41 7.00 -23.17 10.29
C GLN A 41 7.40 -21.82 10.93
N ASP A 42 8.18 -21.86 12.01
CA ASP A 42 8.68 -20.65 12.66
C ASP A 42 9.71 -19.91 11.79
N GLN A 43 10.59 -20.63 11.11
CA GLN A 43 11.54 -20.03 10.18
C GLN A 43 10.83 -19.39 8.98
N ILE A 44 9.85 -20.08 8.40
CA ILE A 44 9.03 -19.55 7.30
C ILE A 44 8.30 -18.29 7.75
N LYS A 45 7.72 -18.28 8.94
CA LYS A 45 7.04 -17.11 9.53
C LYS A 45 7.99 -15.92 9.68
N VAL A 46 9.19 -16.14 10.18
CA VAL A 46 10.22 -15.09 10.33
C VAL A 46 10.62 -14.53 8.97
N MET A 47 10.82 -15.40 7.96
CA MET A 47 11.16 -14.98 6.61
C MET A 47 10.05 -14.15 5.97
N HIS A 48 8.78 -14.57 6.07
CA HIS A 48 7.63 -13.77 5.59
C HIS A 48 7.55 -12.41 6.28
N THR A 49 7.72 -12.38 7.61
CA THR A 49 7.71 -11.11 8.38
C THR A 49 8.85 -10.19 7.93
N THR A 50 10.03 -10.76 7.66
CA THR A 50 11.18 -9.99 7.17
C THR A 50 10.91 -9.41 5.79
N MET A 51 10.36 -10.22 4.86
CA MET A 51 10.03 -9.75 3.51
C MET A 51 8.97 -8.65 3.52
N GLN A 52 7.91 -8.80 4.33
CA GLN A 52 6.89 -7.77 4.52
C GLN A 52 7.49 -6.48 5.11
N THR A 53 8.40 -6.59 6.07
CA THR A 53 9.07 -5.44 6.66
C THR A 53 9.92 -4.71 5.62
N LEU A 54 10.70 -5.45 4.81
CA LEU A 54 11.49 -4.88 3.72
C LEU A 54 10.60 -4.21 2.67
N GLY A 55 9.47 -4.83 2.31
CA GLY A 55 8.49 -4.23 1.40
C GLY A 55 7.95 -2.89 1.93
N ARG A 56 7.61 -2.82 3.22
CA ARG A 56 7.18 -1.57 3.87
C ARG A 56 8.29 -0.51 3.89
N PHE A 57 9.52 -0.91 4.16
CA PHE A 57 10.68 -0.01 4.07
C PHE A 57 10.86 0.56 2.67
N ALA A 58 10.72 -0.28 1.63
CA ALA A 58 10.84 0.15 0.25
C ALA A 58 9.74 1.16 -0.13
N ILE A 59 8.48 0.91 0.26
CA ILE A 59 7.35 1.82 0.00
C ILE A 59 7.59 3.17 0.67
N ILE A 60 7.92 3.19 1.96
CA ILE A 60 8.14 4.44 2.70
C ILE A 60 9.41 5.15 2.23
N GLY A 61 10.46 4.39 1.91
CA GLY A 61 11.68 4.92 1.31
C GLY A 61 11.42 5.61 -0.02
N GLY A 62 10.56 5.02 -0.87
CA GLY A 62 10.08 5.65 -2.09
C GLY A 62 9.32 6.96 -1.83
N THR A 63 8.45 6.99 -0.82
CA THR A 63 7.75 8.21 -0.40
C THR A 63 8.72 9.30 0.06
N VAL A 64 9.76 8.94 0.82
CA VAL A 64 10.83 9.89 1.24
C VAL A 64 11.54 10.46 0.03
N LEU A 65 11.90 9.63 -0.96
CA LEU A 65 12.56 10.10 -2.19
C LEU A 65 11.68 11.07 -2.97
N VAL A 66 10.40 10.73 -3.17
CA VAL A 66 9.45 11.60 -3.87
C VAL A 66 9.26 12.92 -3.12
N ALA A 67 9.09 12.87 -1.78
CA ALA A 67 8.96 14.07 -0.97
C ALA A 67 10.22 14.97 -1.03
N LEU A 68 11.41 14.35 -1.03
CA LEU A 68 12.67 15.08 -1.17
C LEU A 68 12.78 15.77 -2.54
N ILE A 69 12.42 15.07 -3.62
CA ILE A 69 12.38 15.64 -4.97
C ILE A 69 11.39 16.81 -5.02
N ASN A 70 10.21 16.66 -4.43
CA ASN A 70 9.21 17.73 -4.38
C ASN A 70 9.72 18.96 -3.59
N VAL A 71 10.40 18.77 -2.46
CA VAL A 71 11.03 19.90 -1.72
C VAL A 71 12.02 20.66 -2.60
N ILE A 72 12.78 19.96 -3.43
CA ILE A 72 13.73 20.59 -4.33
C ILE A 72 13.04 21.31 -5.49
N LEU A 73 12.02 20.69 -6.09
CA LEU A 73 11.31 21.23 -7.23
C LEU A 73 10.40 22.42 -6.88
N PHE A 74 9.77 22.40 -5.71
CA PHE A 74 8.91 23.51 -5.25
C PHE A 74 9.66 24.63 -4.53
N LYS A 75 11.00 24.58 -4.51
CA LYS A 75 11.78 25.65 -3.93
C LYS A 75 11.58 26.96 -4.71
N GLY A 76 11.05 27.98 -4.02
CA GLY A 76 10.76 29.28 -4.63
C GLY A 76 9.51 29.32 -5.52
N VAL A 77 8.61 28.35 -5.39
CA VAL A 77 7.37 28.26 -6.19
C VAL A 77 6.47 29.50 -6.01
N ASP A 78 6.53 30.16 -4.87
CA ASP A 78 5.71 31.37 -4.59
C ASP A 78 6.08 32.55 -5.49
N ASP A 79 7.34 32.63 -5.91
CA ASP A 79 7.88 33.70 -6.76
C ASP A 79 7.59 33.47 -8.26
N LEU A 80 7.05 32.27 -8.63
CA LEU A 80 6.76 31.93 -10.01
C LEU A 80 5.42 32.48 -10.49
N GLU A 81 5.37 32.88 -11.76
CA GLU A 81 4.12 33.21 -12.45
C GLU A 81 3.25 31.94 -12.64
N GLN A 82 1.95 32.14 -12.83
CA GLN A 82 1.00 31.04 -12.95
C GLN A 82 1.33 30.09 -14.14
N ALA A 83 1.87 30.62 -15.23
CA ALA A 83 2.29 29.82 -16.38
C ALA A 83 3.47 28.90 -16.02
N ASP A 84 4.48 29.43 -15.34
CA ASP A 84 5.65 28.66 -14.91
C ASP A 84 5.29 27.58 -13.88
N LYS A 85 4.31 27.86 -13.01
CA LYS A 85 3.77 26.84 -12.09
C LYS A 85 3.15 25.67 -12.86
N ILE A 86 2.38 25.93 -13.91
CA ILE A 86 1.77 24.88 -14.74
C ILE A 86 2.86 24.03 -15.41
N ASP A 87 3.92 24.65 -15.93
CA ASP A 87 5.03 23.95 -16.57
C ASP A 87 5.84 23.11 -15.55
N LEU A 88 6.00 23.62 -14.32
CA LEU A 88 6.62 22.88 -13.23
C LEU A 88 5.82 21.61 -12.90
N TYR A 89 4.51 21.71 -12.76
CA TYR A 89 3.66 20.51 -12.54
C TYR A 89 3.73 19.53 -13.71
N GLY A 90 3.74 20.03 -14.95
CA GLY A 90 3.96 19.19 -16.14
C GLY A 90 5.26 18.42 -16.09
N SER A 91 6.34 19.08 -15.67
CA SER A 91 7.65 18.46 -15.50
C SER A 91 7.67 17.38 -14.42
N ILE A 92 6.97 17.59 -13.31
CA ILE A 92 6.85 16.59 -12.23
C ILE A 92 6.18 15.31 -12.76
N TYR A 93 5.11 15.42 -13.55
CA TYR A 93 4.47 14.25 -14.17
C TYR A 93 5.40 13.51 -15.12
N ILE A 94 6.22 14.22 -15.89
CA ILE A 94 7.23 13.61 -16.79
C ILE A 94 8.29 12.86 -15.95
N TYR A 95 8.80 13.46 -14.89
CA TYR A 95 9.76 12.80 -14.00
C TYR A 95 9.16 11.58 -13.29
N ALA A 96 7.88 11.61 -12.95
CA ALA A 96 7.18 10.47 -12.36
C ALA A 96 7.16 9.24 -13.29
N LEU A 97 7.29 9.39 -14.61
CA LEU A 97 7.39 8.27 -15.56
C LEU A 97 8.68 7.45 -15.36
N VAL A 98 9.69 7.98 -14.68
CA VAL A 98 10.90 7.21 -14.31
C VAL A 98 10.56 6.08 -13.32
N ILE A 99 9.54 6.25 -12.48
CA ILE A 99 9.15 5.25 -11.47
C ILE A 99 8.77 3.90 -12.09
N PRO A 100 7.83 3.81 -13.06
CA PRO A 100 7.52 2.56 -13.75
C PRO A 100 8.73 1.95 -14.45
N PHE A 101 9.58 2.78 -15.06
CA PHE A 101 10.80 2.31 -15.71
C PHE A 101 11.75 1.62 -14.72
N VAL A 102 12.01 2.23 -13.56
CA VAL A 102 12.82 1.62 -12.49
C VAL A 102 12.19 0.33 -11.97
N SER A 103 10.86 0.28 -11.84
CA SER A 103 10.14 -0.93 -11.43
C SER A 103 10.34 -2.09 -12.42
N VAL A 104 10.25 -1.82 -13.72
CA VAL A 104 10.51 -2.84 -14.77
C VAL A 104 11.95 -3.32 -14.73
N LEU A 105 12.92 -2.41 -14.58
CA LEU A 105 14.33 -2.80 -14.41
C LEU A 105 14.54 -3.68 -13.17
N GLY A 106 13.85 -3.40 -12.07
CA GLY A 106 13.87 -4.21 -10.86
C GLY A 106 13.39 -5.64 -11.12
N VAL A 107 12.31 -5.83 -11.86
CA VAL A 107 11.79 -7.16 -12.22
C VAL A 107 12.77 -7.92 -13.14
N ILE A 108 13.34 -7.25 -14.14
CA ILE A 108 14.34 -7.85 -15.03
C ILE A 108 15.55 -8.31 -14.22
N PHE A 109 16.04 -7.47 -13.31
CA PHE A 109 17.18 -7.78 -12.45
C PHE A 109 16.88 -8.94 -11.50
N ALA A 110 15.69 -8.97 -10.88
CA ALA A 110 15.24 -10.07 -10.03
C ALA A 110 15.21 -11.40 -10.80
N ASN A 111 14.66 -11.42 -12.02
CA ASN A 111 14.67 -12.59 -12.89
C ASN A 111 16.09 -13.04 -13.27
N TYR A 112 16.97 -12.11 -13.55
CA TYR A 112 18.38 -12.42 -13.83
C TYR A 112 19.05 -13.10 -12.63
N LEU A 113 18.88 -12.59 -11.42
CA LEU A 113 19.43 -13.18 -10.19
C LEU A 113 18.83 -14.56 -9.91
N LYS A 114 17.51 -14.73 -10.09
CA LYS A 114 16.82 -16.01 -9.94
C LYS A 114 17.41 -17.08 -10.89
N ASN A 115 17.59 -16.72 -12.16
CA ASN A 115 18.19 -17.62 -13.15
C ASN A 115 19.66 -17.93 -12.83
N GLN A 116 20.44 -16.95 -12.37
CA GLN A 116 21.83 -17.18 -11.97
C GLN A 116 21.93 -18.15 -10.77
N LYS A 117 21.05 -17.98 -9.77
CA LYS A 117 20.98 -18.89 -8.62
C LYS A 117 20.57 -20.29 -9.04
N LYS A 118 19.57 -20.42 -9.92
CA LYS A 118 19.13 -21.71 -10.46
C LYS A 118 20.28 -22.43 -11.18
N ASN A 119 21.00 -21.75 -12.06
CA ASN A 119 22.12 -22.33 -12.81
C ASN A 119 23.24 -22.80 -11.85
N LYS A 120 23.57 -22.04 -10.82
CA LYS A 120 24.55 -22.46 -9.81
C LYS A 120 24.15 -23.72 -9.07
N LEU A 121 22.87 -23.87 -8.73
CA LEU A 121 22.34 -25.07 -8.05
C LEU A 121 22.34 -26.31 -8.97
N ILE A 122 22.10 -26.13 -10.26
CA ILE A 122 22.21 -27.19 -11.27
C ILE A 122 23.67 -27.61 -11.43
N ASP A 123 24.60 -26.65 -11.55
CA ASP A 123 26.03 -26.91 -11.69
C ASP A 123 26.63 -27.67 -10.46
N GLN A 124 26.05 -27.42 -9.29
CA GLN A 124 26.42 -28.11 -8.04
C GLN A 124 25.77 -29.48 -7.87
N GLY A 125 24.90 -29.89 -8.82
CA GLY A 125 24.18 -31.18 -8.76
C GLY A 125 23.14 -31.28 -7.67
N LEU A 126 22.76 -30.11 -7.05
CA LEU A 126 21.79 -30.05 -5.97
C LEU A 126 20.34 -30.08 -6.47
N ILE A 127 20.13 -29.75 -7.75
CA ILE A 127 18.81 -29.79 -8.40
C ILE A 127 18.97 -30.44 -9.76
N GLY A 128 18.17 -31.49 -10.07
CA GLY A 128 18.10 -32.07 -11.39
C GLY A 128 17.53 -31.10 -12.44
N ASN A 129 17.90 -31.27 -13.72
CA ASN A 129 17.42 -30.43 -14.82
C ASN A 129 15.89 -30.43 -15.00
N GLU A 130 15.17 -31.38 -14.39
CA GLU A 130 13.73 -31.58 -14.49
C GLU A 130 13.00 -31.36 -13.16
N ASP A 131 13.72 -31.20 -12.05
CA ASP A 131 13.06 -30.86 -10.80
C ASP A 131 12.49 -29.45 -10.88
N ASN A 132 11.33 -29.46 -11.39
CA ASN A 132 10.30 -28.50 -11.22
C ASN A 132 10.46 -27.78 -9.88
N TYR A 133 10.94 -26.56 -9.92
CA TYR A 133 10.22 -25.54 -9.18
C TYR A 133 8.79 -25.63 -9.75
N GLU A 134 8.02 -26.59 -9.25
CA GLU A 134 6.60 -26.58 -9.43
C GLU A 134 6.15 -25.21 -8.89
N HIS A 135 6.05 -24.26 -9.80
CA HIS A 135 4.97 -23.31 -9.69
C HIS A 135 3.76 -24.23 -9.52
N ASN A 136 3.33 -24.43 -8.28
CA ASN A 136 1.99 -24.92 -8.04
C ASN A 136 1.12 -24.09 -8.96
N LYS A 137 0.69 -24.69 -10.09
CA LYS A 137 -0.21 -24.00 -11.01
C LYS A 137 -1.42 -23.67 -10.19
N THR A 138 -1.43 -22.45 -9.65
CA THR A 138 -2.52 -21.95 -8.83
C THR A 138 -3.73 -21.95 -9.75
N GLU A 139 -4.70 -22.79 -9.47
CA GLU A 139 -5.94 -22.83 -10.24
C GLU A 139 -6.61 -21.46 -10.14
N ILE A 140 -7.10 -21.00 -11.29
CA ILE A 140 -7.77 -19.70 -11.38
C ILE A 140 -9.04 -19.74 -10.51
N ASN A 141 -9.14 -18.88 -9.51
CA ASN A 141 -10.34 -18.75 -8.71
C ASN A 141 -11.39 -17.89 -9.45
N TRP A 142 -12.27 -18.58 -10.17
CA TRP A 142 -13.33 -17.95 -10.96
C TRP A 142 -14.32 -17.12 -10.13
N TRP A 143 -14.49 -17.41 -8.83
CA TRP A 143 -15.33 -16.61 -7.94
C TRP A 143 -14.72 -15.22 -7.71
N ILE A 144 -13.42 -15.15 -7.52
CA ILE A 144 -12.71 -13.87 -7.32
C ILE A 144 -12.74 -13.06 -8.62
N LEU A 145 -12.36 -13.66 -9.75
CA LEU A 145 -12.36 -12.96 -11.04
C LEU A 145 -13.75 -12.52 -11.47
N GLY A 146 -14.72 -13.43 -11.44
CA GLY A 146 -16.12 -13.12 -11.83
C GLY A 146 -16.76 -12.10 -10.89
N GLY A 147 -16.54 -12.23 -9.58
CA GLY A 147 -17.04 -11.28 -8.60
C GLY A 147 -16.40 -9.90 -8.71
N SER A 148 -15.10 -9.83 -8.99
CA SER A 148 -14.41 -8.56 -9.27
C SER A 148 -14.95 -7.89 -10.52
N LEU A 149 -15.24 -8.65 -11.57
CA LEU A 149 -15.86 -8.11 -12.79
C LEU A 149 -17.26 -7.56 -12.51
N VAL A 150 -18.09 -8.31 -11.77
CA VAL A 150 -19.42 -7.83 -11.33
C VAL A 150 -19.31 -6.55 -10.52
N PHE A 151 -18.35 -6.47 -9.60
CA PHE A 151 -18.09 -5.27 -8.81
C PHE A 151 -17.77 -4.06 -9.70
N VAL A 152 -16.86 -4.22 -10.67
CA VAL A 152 -16.48 -3.14 -11.60
C VAL A 152 -17.68 -2.68 -12.43
N ILE A 153 -18.41 -3.62 -13.05
CA ILE A 153 -19.59 -3.30 -13.87
C ILE A 153 -20.65 -2.59 -13.03
N PHE A 154 -20.93 -3.09 -11.83
CA PHE A 154 -21.89 -2.48 -10.91
C PHE A 154 -21.50 -1.05 -10.55
N THR A 155 -20.26 -0.84 -10.11
CA THR A 155 -19.77 0.48 -9.68
C THR A 155 -19.79 1.49 -10.83
N LEU A 156 -19.29 1.11 -11.99
CA LEU A 156 -19.29 1.98 -13.17
C LEU A 156 -20.71 2.27 -13.66
N SER A 157 -21.60 1.30 -13.66
CA SER A 157 -22.99 1.51 -14.08
C SER A 157 -23.69 2.51 -13.16
N VAL A 158 -23.67 2.28 -11.85
CA VAL A 158 -24.33 3.17 -10.89
C VAL A 158 -23.70 4.57 -10.92
N GLY A 159 -22.37 4.67 -11.02
CA GLY A 159 -21.67 5.95 -11.07
C GLY A 159 -21.92 6.75 -12.36
N SER A 160 -22.19 6.07 -13.50
CA SER A 160 -22.37 6.71 -14.79
C SER A 160 -23.82 7.13 -15.07
N PHE A 161 -24.81 6.44 -14.53
CA PHE A 161 -26.23 6.70 -14.81
C PHE A 161 -26.87 7.83 -14.00
N GLY A 162 -26.10 8.52 -13.13
CA GLY A 162 -26.62 9.64 -12.35
C GLY A 162 -27.78 9.27 -11.43
N VAL A 163 -27.77 8.05 -10.90
CA VAL A 163 -28.83 7.52 -10.03
C VAL A 163 -28.87 8.32 -8.71
N PRO A 164 -30.05 8.69 -8.19
CA PRO A 164 -30.16 9.29 -6.87
C PRO A 164 -29.51 8.38 -5.82
N PHE A 165 -28.78 8.95 -4.87
CA PHE A 165 -28.03 8.20 -3.83
C PHE A 165 -27.00 7.20 -4.40
N ALA A 166 -26.36 7.54 -5.55
CA ALA A 166 -25.39 6.67 -6.21
C ALA A 166 -24.25 6.23 -5.28
N GLN A 167 -23.78 7.13 -4.42
CA GLN A 167 -22.68 6.84 -3.49
C GLN A 167 -23.08 5.79 -2.45
N GLU A 168 -24.25 5.91 -1.87
CA GLU A 168 -24.79 4.97 -0.90
C GLU A 168 -25.09 3.61 -1.53
N ILE A 169 -25.65 3.60 -2.74
CA ILE A 169 -25.90 2.37 -3.50
C ILE A 169 -24.58 1.66 -3.83
N VAL A 170 -23.57 2.40 -4.29
CA VAL A 170 -22.23 1.84 -4.56
C VAL A 170 -21.63 1.30 -3.28
N PHE A 171 -21.71 2.04 -2.16
CA PHE A 171 -21.17 1.59 -0.88
C PHE A 171 -21.82 0.28 -0.41
N VAL A 172 -23.16 0.23 -0.36
CA VAL A 172 -23.89 -0.96 0.12
C VAL A 172 -23.68 -2.14 -0.84
N GLY A 173 -23.80 -1.93 -2.14
CA GLY A 173 -23.61 -2.97 -3.14
C GLY A 173 -22.19 -3.54 -3.14
N SER A 174 -21.19 -2.67 -3.06
CA SER A 174 -19.78 -3.06 -2.93
C SER A 174 -19.53 -3.88 -1.67
N MET A 175 -20.08 -3.45 -0.53
CA MET A 175 -19.97 -4.18 0.72
C MET A 175 -20.57 -5.58 0.62
N VAL A 176 -21.75 -5.73 0.00
CA VAL A 176 -22.41 -7.03 -0.19
C VAL A 176 -21.55 -7.94 -1.07
N ILE A 177 -21.04 -7.43 -2.20
CA ILE A 177 -20.19 -8.21 -3.11
C ILE A 177 -18.91 -8.67 -2.40
N ILE A 178 -18.21 -7.76 -1.71
CA ILE A 178 -16.96 -8.05 -1.01
C ILE A 178 -17.21 -9.09 0.09
N LEU A 179 -18.22 -8.92 0.93
CA LEU A 179 -18.55 -9.87 2.00
C LEU A 179 -18.92 -11.25 1.44
N PHE A 180 -19.64 -11.30 0.31
CA PHE A 180 -19.93 -12.55 -0.36
C PHE A 180 -18.67 -13.27 -0.85
N LEU A 181 -17.76 -12.55 -1.53
CA LEU A 181 -16.49 -13.11 -2.01
C LEU A 181 -15.59 -13.57 -0.85
N MET A 182 -15.50 -12.76 0.20
CA MET A 182 -14.76 -13.14 1.41
C MET A 182 -15.35 -14.39 2.07
N SER A 183 -16.68 -14.51 2.11
CA SER A 183 -17.32 -15.70 2.69
C SER A 183 -16.99 -16.97 1.90
N LYS A 184 -16.88 -16.88 0.57
CA LYS A 184 -16.47 -18.00 -0.28
C LYS A 184 -15.02 -18.37 -0.02
N LEU A 185 -14.12 -17.38 0.00
CA LEU A 185 -12.69 -17.61 0.26
C LEU A 185 -12.45 -18.24 1.64
N ILE A 186 -13.13 -17.73 2.68
CA ILE A 186 -12.99 -18.24 4.05
C ILE A 186 -13.49 -19.70 4.15
N LYS A 187 -14.51 -20.09 3.36
CA LYS A 187 -15.02 -21.48 3.35
C LYS A 187 -14.00 -22.50 2.80
N GLU A 188 -13.06 -22.10 2.00
CA GLU A 188 -11.99 -22.95 1.48
C GLU A 188 -10.90 -23.24 2.55
N LEU A 189 -10.86 -22.45 3.62
CA LEU A 189 -9.87 -22.61 4.69
C LEU A 189 -10.26 -23.69 5.70
N PRO A 190 -9.30 -24.36 6.34
CA PRO A 190 -9.53 -25.27 7.45
C PRO A 190 -10.30 -24.61 8.62
N GLN A 191 -11.18 -25.36 9.26
CA GLN A 191 -12.10 -24.80 10.25
C GLN A 191 -11.40 -24.16 11.46
N ASN A 192 -10.26 -24.69 11.87
CA ASN A 192 -9.45 -24.15 12.96
C ASN A 192 -8.85 -22.77 12.66
N LEU A 193 -8.58 -22.46 11.38
CA LEU A 193 -8.02 -21.19 10.96
C LEU A 193 -9.10 -20.11 10.72
N ARG A 194 -10.33 -20.52 10.39
CA ARG A 194 -11.42 -19.58 10.06
C ARG A 194 -11.69 -18.59 11.18
N SER A 195 -11.83 -19.07 12.40
CA SER A 195 -12.16 -18.20 13.56
C SER A 195 -11.06 -17.17 13.80
N THR A 196 -9.79 -17.58 13.72
CA THR A 196 -8.66 -16.69 13.91
C THR A 196 -8.56 -15.65 12.79
N ILE A 197 -8.73 -16.07 11.53
CA ILE A 197 -8.66 -15.17 10.38
C ILE A 197 -9.82 -14.18 10.41
N VAL A 198 -11.06 -14.64 10.65
CA VAL A 198 -12.22 -13.77 10.73
C VAL A 198 -12.10 -12.78 11.89
N GLY A 199 -11.69 -13.23 13.07
CA GLY A 199 -11.47 -12.35 14.23
C GLY A 199 -10.42 -11.27 13.94
N THR A 200 -9.29 -11.65 13.34
CA THR A 200 -8.25 -10.70 12.95
C THR A 200 -8.73 -9.73 11.87
N ALA A 201 -9.45 -10.24 10.86
CA ALA A 201 -10.01 -9.41 9.79
C ALA A 201 -10.99 -8.37 10.34
N VAL A 202 -11.88 -8.75 11.28
CA VAL A 202 -12.82 -7.81 11.91
C VAL A 202 -12.07 -6.72 12.68
N ILE A 203 -11.05 -7.07 13.46
CA ILE A 203 -10.26 -6.08 14.20
C ILE A 203 -9.58 -5.10 13.24
N ILE A 204 -8.95 -5.61 12.18
CA ILE A 204 -8.29 -4.77 11.18
C ILE A 204 -9.32 -3.91 10.43
N PHE A 205 -10.47 -4.48 10.08
CA PHE A 205 -11.55 -3.75 9.39
C PHE A 205 -12.06 -2.59 10.24
N VAL A 206 -12.41 -2.84 11.51
CA VAL A 206 -12.88 -1.78 12.41
C VAL A 206 -11.84 -0.69 12.58
N PHE A 207 -10.57 -1.06 12.76
CA PHE A 207 -9.48 -0.09 12.86
C PHE A 207 -9.30 0.75 11.59
N ARG A 208 -9.40 0.12 10.41
CA ARG A 208 -9.26 0.79 9.11
C ARG A 208 -10.48 1.61 8.69
N ALA A 209 -11.66 1.23 9.17
CA ALA A 209 -12.92 1.90 8.87
C ALA A 209 -13.11 3.20 9.67
N MET A 210 -12.23 3.52 10.62
CA MET A 210 -12.28 4.80 11.34
C MET A 210 -12.04 5.95 10.37
N PRO A 211 -12.99 6.90 10.25
CA PRO A 211 -12.85 8.01 9.32
C PRO A 211 -11.71 8.93 9.76
N GLY A 212 -10.89 9.34 8.80
CA GLY A 212 -9.95 10.44 8.96
C GLY A 212 -10.64 11.79 8.81
N PRO A 213 -9.92 12.91 9.01
CA PRO A 213 -10.46 14.26 8.89
C PRO A 213 -10.92 14.61 7.45
N GLY A 214 -10.59 13.77 6.48
CA GLY A 214 -10.99 13.96 5.09
C GLY A 214 -10.36 15.17 4.41
N PRO A 215 -10.84 15.50 3.19
CA PRO A 215 -10.32 16.64 2.41
C PRO A 215 -10.51 17.99 3.08
N GLY A 216 -11.46 18.11 4.02
CA GLY A 216 -11.73 19.36 4.74
C GLY A 216 -10.53 19.89 5.52
N LEU A 217 -9.66 18.99 6.05
CA LEU A 217 -8.44 19.43 6.72
C LEU A 217 -7.47 20.10 5.73
N SER A 218 -7.26 19.52 4.56
CA SER A 218 -6.37 20.10 3.54
C SER A 218 -6.89 21.44 3.03
N TRP A 219 -8.20 21.57 2.84
CA TRP A 219 -8.80 22.86 2.50
C TRP A 219 -8.57 23.91 3.59
N PHE A 220 -8.76 23.57 4.86
CA PHE A 220 -8.48 24.46 5.99
C PHE A 220 -6.99 24.87 6.02
N GLU A 221 -6.07 23.93 5.80
CA GLU A 221 -4.63 24.20 5.76
C GLU A 221 -4.24 25.16 4.61
N ILE A 222 -4.88 25.02 3.44
CA ILE A 222 -4.62 25.86 2.27
C ILE A 222 -5.31 27.22 2.41
N ASP A 223 -6.61 27.24 2.73
CA ASP A 223 -7.42 28.45 2.65
C ASP A 223 -7.28 29.33 3.87
N GLU A 224 -7.19 28.75 5.08
CA GLU A 224 -7.10 29.50 6.33
C GLU A 224 -5.65 29.67 6.80
N LEU A 225 -4.88 28.57 6.84
CA LEU A 225 -3.49 28.62 7.31
C LEU A 225 -2.50 29.07 6.22
N LYS A 226 -2.95 29.19 4.95
CA LYS A 226 -2.14 29.65 3.80
C LYS A 226 -0.87 28.84 3.58
N PHE A 227 -0.91 27.53 3.85
CA PHE A 227 0.22 26.65 3.56
C PHE A 227 0.41 26.49 2.06
N ASN A 228 1.64 26.67 1.60
CA ASN A 228 2.02 26.51 0.21
C ASN A 228 2.52 25.10 -0.11
N GLU A 229 2.75 24.81 -1.39
CA GLU A 229 3.19 23.49 -1.89
C GLU A 229 4.55 23.10 -1.32
N GLN A 230 5.45 24.05 -1.11
CA GLN A 230 6.76 23.79 -0.52
C GLN A 230 6.63 23.35 0.93
N PHE A 231 5.76 23.99 1.71
CA PHE A 231 5.51 23.63 3.11
C PHE A 231 4.93 22.20 3.21
N PHE A 232 3.94 21.87 2.38
CA PHE A 232 3.39 20.50 2.34
C PHE A 232 4.45 19.47 1.96
N SER A 233 5.34 19.79 1.04
CA SER A 233 6.42 18.89 0.65
C SER A 233 7.40 18.63 1.80
N ILE A 234 7.78 19.67 2.55
CA ILE A 234 8.63 19.54 3.74
C ILE A 234 7.91 18.73 4.82
N LEU A 235 6.64 19.00 5.08
CA LEU A 235 5.84 18.28 6.06
C LEU A 235 5.73 16.79 5.70
N SER A 236 5.48 16.49 4.43
CA SER A 236 5.44 15.12 3.92
C SER A 236 6.78 14.41 4.06
N LEU A 237 7.88 15.09 3.79
CA LEU A 237 9.24 14.55 3.98
C LEU A 237 9.50 14.22 5.45
N LEU A 238 9.22 15.14 6.35
CA LEU A 238 9.37 14.95 7.80
C LEU A 238 8.50 13.80 8.31
N ALA A 239 7.22 13.76 7.92
CA ALA A 239 6.31 12.69 8.29
C ALA A 239 6.81 11.32 7.81
N SER A 240 7.30 11.23 6.59
CA SER A 240 7.83 9.99 6.01
C SER A 240 9.10 9.52 6.72
N VAL A 241 10.03 10.43 7.02
CA VAL A 241 11.25 10.11 7.78
C VAL A 241 10.88 9.66 9.20
N LEU A 242 10.00 10.38 9.89
CA LEU A 242 9.53 10.00 11.23
C LEU A 242 8.82 8.65 11.23
N THR A 243 8.09 8.33 10.16
CA THR A 243 7.47 7.01 10.00
C THR A 243 8.52 5.91 9.92
N LEU A 244 9.60 6.07 9.13
CA LEU A 244 10.70 5.11 9.08
C LEU A 244 11.36 4.93 10.45
N VAL A 245 11.66 6.02 11.13
CA VAL A 245 12.22 6.00 12.49
C VAL A 245 11.26 5.30 13.44
N GLY A 246 9.96 5.61 13.36
CA GLY A 246 8.91 4.99 14.16
C GLY A 246 8.82 3.48 13.99
N ILE A 247 8.93 2.97 12.75
CA ILE A 247 8.94 1.54 12.48
C ILE A 247 10.12 0.86 13.16
N ILE A 248 11.32 1.46 13.09
CA ILE A 248 12.52 0.91 13.72
C ILE A 248 12.38 0.90 15.23
N LEU A 249 11.98 2.01 15.83
CA LEU A 249 11.86 2.16 17.27
C LEU A 249 10.76 1.30 17.89
N LEU A 250 9.62 1.17 17.17
CA LEU A 250 8.46 0.42 17.67
C LEU A 250 8.52 -1.07 17.32
N ARG A 251 9.47 -1.51 16.49
CA ARG A 251 9.62 -2.92 16.12
C ARG A 251 9.65 -3.88 17.30
N PRO A 252 10.45 -3.65 18.37
CA PRO A 252 10.47 -4.52 19.54
C PRO A 252 9.14 -4.56 20.26
N PHE A 253 8.46 -3.43 20.37
CA PHE A 253 7.12 -3.34 20.97
C PHE A 253 6.10 -4.14 20.15
N MET A 254 6.13 -4.03 18.82
CA MET A 254 5.21 -4.73 17.93
C MET A 254 5.45 -6.24 17.90
N SER A 255 6.70 -6.70 17.99
CA SER A 255 7.02 -8.14 17.98
C SER A 255 6.65 -8.85 19.28
N ASN A 256 6.67 -8.14 20.41
CA ASN A 256 6.48 -8.73 21.72
C ASN A 256 5.06 -8.62 22.30
N ASN A 257 4.16 -7.94 21.58
CA ASN A 257 2.79 -7.72 22.03
C ASN A 257 1.75 -8.27 21.07
N SER A 258 0.53 -8.51 21.57
CA SER A 258 -0.61 -8.91 20.73
C SER A 258 -1.07 -7.77 19.83
N ILE A 259 -1.61 -8.11 18.66
CA ILE A 259 -2.14 -7.14 17.68
C ILE A 259 -3.16 -6.20 18.34
N ALA A 260 -4.06 -6.73 19.16
CA ALA A 260 -5.07 -5.91 19.84
C ALA A 260 -4.44 -4.85 20.77
N LYS A 261 -3.42 -5.22 21.55
CA LYS A 261 -2.71 -4.28 22.43
C LYS A 261 -1.97 -3.21 21.64
N ILE A 262 -1.32 -3.59 20.53
CA ILE A 262 -0.62 -2.66 19.63
C ILE A 262 -1.60 -1.63 19.07
N ILE A 263 -2.75 -2.09 18.55
CA ILE A 263 -3.78 -1.22 17.99
C ILE A 263 -4.28 -0.22 19.04
N VAL A 264 -4.62 -0.69 20.25
CA VAL A 264 -5.12 0.19 21.32
C VAL A 264 -4.08 1.26 21.67
N VAL A 265 -2.82 0.87 21.93
CA VAL A 265 -1.77 1.81 22.31
C VAL A 265 -1.51 2.84 21.20
N LEU A 266 -1.40 2.38 19.94
CA LEU A 266 -1.15 3.28 18.81
C LEU A 266 -2.35 4.19 18.51
N SER A 267 -3.59 3.72 18.72
CA SER A 267 -4.79 4.54 18.56
C SER A 267 -4.86 5.66 19.59
N ILE A 268 -4.56 5.35 20.86
CA ILE A 268 -4.53 6.36 21.94
C ILE A 268 -3.40 7.36 21.67
N ALA A 269 -2.20 6.89 21.33
CA ALA A 269 -1.08 7.77 20.98
C ALA A 269 -1.42 8.66 19.79
N GLY A 270 -2.01 8.10 18.74
CA GLY A 270 -2.45 8.85 17.55
C GLY A 270 -3.49 9.92 17.89
N ALA A 271 -4.49 9.61 18.74
CA ALA A 271 -5.48 10.56 19.19
C ALA A 271 -4.82 11.74 19.95
N ILE A 272 -3.88 11.46 20.85
CA ILE A 272 -3.16 12.50 21.61
C ILE A 272 -2.31 13.36 20.65
N LEU A 273 -1.60 12.74 19.71
CA LEU A 273 -0.78 13.45 18.73
C LEU A 273 -1.60 14.28 17.73
N PHE A 274 -2.88 13.97 17.55
CA PHE A 274 -3.78 14.74 16.69
C PHE A 274 -4.37 15.97 17.38
N LEU A 275 -4.32 16.08 18.72
CA LEU A 275 -4.85 17.22 19.46
C LEU A 275 -4.32 18.58 19.00
N PRO A 276 -3.03 18.77 18.66
CA PRO A 276 -2.56 20.05 18.13
C PRO A 276 -3.27 20.49 16.84
N SER A 277 -3.59 19.53 15.94
CA SER A 277 -4.33 19.85 14.70
C SER A 277 -5.76 20.34 15.02
N VAL A 278 -6.41 19.73 16.01
CA VAL A 278 -7.69 20.23 16.51
C VAL A 278 -7.54 21.63 17.14
N GLY A 279 -6.45 21.85 17.89
CA GLY A 279 -6.14 23.15 18.48
C GLY A 279 -5.97 24.26 17.45
N MET A 280 -5.42 23.96 16.27
CA MET A 280 -5.28 24.94 15.18
C MET A 280 -6.63 25.49 14.71
N TYR A 281 -7.66 24.64 14.64
CA TYR A 281 -9.02 25.07 14.35
C TYR A 281 -9.55 26.09 15.38
N TYR A 282 -9.15 25.97 16.65
CA TYR A 282 -9.51 26.91 17.72
C TYR A 282 -8.54 28.09 17.86
N GLY A 283 -7.69 28.33 16.87
CA GLY A 283 -6.80 29.49 16.85
C GLY A 283 -5.47 29.29 17.58
N PHE A 284 -5.06 28.05 17.87
CA PHE A 284 -3.77 27.75 18.52
C PHE A 284 -2.57 28.31 17.72
N HIS A 285 -2.69 28.38 16.40
CA HIS A 285 -1.69 28.99 15.51
C HIS A 285 -1.50 30.48 15.73
N ASN A 286 -2.43 31.17 16.42
CA ASN A 286 -2.31 32.59 16.75
C ASN A 286 -1.52 32.81 18.06
N TRP A 287 -1.14 31.75 18.77
CA TRP A 287 -0.39 31.84 20.04
C TRP A 287 1.12 31.74 19.83
N THR A 288 1.55 31.40 18.65
CA THR A 288 2.95 31.29 18.23
C THR A 288 3.30 32.41 17.26
#